data_5c7e5bd68df984c1e4f38987c0749a0a
#
_entry.id   5c7e5bd68df984c1e4f38987c0749a0a
#
_cell.length_a   1.000
_cell.length_b   1.000
_cell.length_c   1.000
_cell.angle_alpha   90.00
_cell.angle_beta   90.00
_cell.angle_gamma   90.00
#
_symmetry.space_group_name_H-M   'P 1'
#
loop_
_entity.id
_entity.type
_entity.pdbx_description
1 polymer ?
#
loop_
_entity_poly.entity_id
_entity_poly.type
_entity_poly.pdbx_seq_one_letter_code
_entity_poly.pdbx_strand_id
1 'polypeptide(L)' 'MVIIMTDTIFATFFVNGEKFTVEDYSEHKYGVYHEDMFIGTCSEPTEKAGIAVAVKYYAQCHRQYAYA' A
#
# COMPACT_ATOMS: atom_id res chain seq x y z
N MET A 1 -17.41 19.57 13.45
CA MET A 1 -16.73 19.52 13.08
C MET A 1 -16.09 18.52 12.73
N VAL A 2 -15.57 18.34 12.20
CA VAL A 2 -15.15 17.44 11.78
C VAL A 2 -14.00 17.10 11.75
N ILE A 3 -13.57 16.54 11.81
CA ILE A 3 -12.58 16.28 11.84
C ILE A 3 -12.07 15.44 11.17
N ILE A 4 -11.36 15.35 10.62
CA ILE A 4 -10.88 14.71 9.87
C ILE A 4 -9.96 13.94 10.25
N MET A 5 -9.91 13.14 10.26
CA MET A 5 -9.15 12.42 10.45
C MET A 5 -8.27 12.20 9.78
N THR A 6 -7.46 12.28 9.80
CA THR A 6 -6.60 12.24 9.12
C THR A 6 -5.97 11.09 9.01
N ASP A 7 -5.68 10.67 8.02
CA ASP A 7 -4.98 9.60 7.79
C ASP A 7 -3.61 9.79 8.13
N THR A 8 -2.94 8.91 8.73
CA THR A 8 -1.53 8.99 8.99
C THR A 8 -0.81 8.26 7.88
N ILE A 9 -0.19 9.02 7.02
CA ILE A 9 0.59 8.44 5.94
C ILE A 9 2.05 8.41 6.38
N PHE A 10 2.57 7.22 6.55
CA PHE A 10 3.95 7.05 7.00
C PHE A 10 4.95 7.10 5.88
N ALA A 11 4.56 6.69 4.69
CA ALA A 11 5.46 6.68 3.55
C ALA A 11 4.67 6.76 2.26
N THR A 12 5.26 7.40 1.27
CA THR A 12 4.68 7.47 -0.07
C THR A 12 5.79 7.07 -1.03
N PHE A 13 5.47 6.20 -1.97
CA PHE A 13 6.47 5.76 -2.94
C PHE A 13 5.78 5.45 -4.27
N PHE A 14 6.60 5.27 -5.29
CA PHE A 14 6.08 4.99 -6.63
C PHE A 14 6.71 3.71 -7.16
N VAL A 15 5.88 2.88 -7.78
CA VAL A 15 6.34 1.68 -8.45
C VAL A 15 5.70 1.70 -9.82
N ASN A 16 6.50 1.61 -10.86
CA ASN A 16 6.02 1.68 -12.25
C ASN A 16 5.21 2.93 -12.50
N GLY A 17 5.59 4.03 -11.86
CA GLY A 17 4.90 5.29 -12.07
C GLY A 17 3.60 5.44 -11.33
N GLU A 18 3.21 4.45 -10.54
CA GLU A 18 1.96 4.51 -9.79
C GLU A 18 2.22 4.76 -8.33
N LYS A 19 1.34 5.52 -7.70
CA LYS A 19 1.54 6.00 -6.35
C LYS A 19 1.03 4.99 -5.32
N PHE A 20 1.83 4.77 -4.31
CA PHE A 20 1.45 3.90 -3.20
C PHE A 20 1.71 4.62 -1.89
N THR A 21 0.92 4.30 -0.89
CA THR A 21 1.11 4.86 0.44
C THR A 21 1.05 3.76 1.49
N VAL A 22 1.75 4.00 2.60
CA VAL A 22 1.68 3.14 3.77
C VAL A 22 0.99 3.93 4.85
N GLU A 23 -0.13 3.43 5.35
CA GLU A 23 -0.93 4.13 6.33
C GLU A 23 -1.26 3.25 7.51
N ASP A 24 -1.70 3.89 8.58
CA ASP A 24 -2.11 3.18 9.77
C ASP A 24 -3.33 2.32 9.45
N TYR A 25 -3.27 1.05 9.75
CA TYR A 25 -4.38 0.15 9.46
C TYR A 25 -5.01 -0.37 10.75
N SER A 26 -4.19 -0.86 11.64
CA SER A 26 -4.66 -1.29 12.95
C SER A 26 -3.44 -1.41 13.83
N GLU A 27 -3.66 -1.81 15.10
CA GLU A 27 -2.56 -1.91 16.01
C GLU A 27 -1.50 -2.81 15.43
N HIS A 28 -0.28 -2.33 15.34
CA HIS A 28 0.87 -3.10 14.89
C HIS A 28 0.78 -3.55 13.44
N LYS A 29 -0.14 -2.98 12.66
CA LYS A 29 -0.23 -3.28 11.26
C LYS A 29 -0.40 -2.02 10.46
N TYR A 30 0.17 -2.00 9.29
CA TYR A 30 0.11 -0.84 8.42
C TYR A 30 -0.41 -1.28 7.06
N GLY A 31 -1.35 -0.53 6.53
CA GLY A 31 -1.94 -0.86 5.24
C GLY A 31 -1.15 -0.24 4.11
N VAL A 32 -1.03 -0.96 3.02
CA VAL A 32 -0.43 -0.43 1.80
C VAL A 32 -1.57 -0.20 0.82
N TYR A 33 -1.60 1.00 0.25
CA TYR A 33 -2.67 1.39 -0.65
C TYR A 33 -2.11 1.80 -2.00
N HIS A 34 -2.78 1.37 -3.04
CA HIS A 34 -2.47 1.78 -4.40
C HIS A 34 -3.53 2.83 -4.75
N GLU A 35 -3.12 4.09 -4.81
CA GLU A 35 -4.05 5.20 -4.91
C GLU A 35 -4.95 5.12 -3.67
N ASP A 36 -6.21 4.84 -3.85
CA ASP A 36 -7.12 4.73 -2.73
C ASP A 36 -7.52 3.29 -2.46
N MET A 37 -6.89 2.32 -3.11
CA MET A 37 -7.29 0.95 -2.98
C MET A 37 -6.35 0.19 -2.06
N PHE A 38 -6.91 -0.46 -1.07
CA PHE A 38 -6.14 -1.28 -0.14
C PHE A 38 -5.63 -2.52 -0.85
N ILE A 39 -4.32 -2.79 -0.76
CA ILE A 39 -3.75 -3.94 -1.45
C ILE A 39 -3.05 -4.92 -0.52
N GLY A 40 -2.81 -4.55 0.73
CA GLY A 40 -2.19 -5.49 1.65
C GLY A 40 -1.71 -4.79 2.89
N THR A 41 -1.10 -5.54 3.79
CA THR A 41 -0.59 -4.99 5.04
C THR A 41 0.88 -5.34 5.19
N CYS A 42 1.57 -4.54 5.98
CA CYS A 42 2.95 -4.84 6.35
C CYS A 42 3.09 -4.56 7.83
N SER A 43 4.18 -5.02 8.41
CA SER A 43 4.39 -4.88 9.85
C SER A 43 5.27 -3.68 10.19
N GLU A 44 5.75 -2.96 9.21
CA GLU A 44 6.57 -1.79 9.44
C GLU A 44 6.07 -0.63 8.60
N PRO A 45 6.04 0.58 9.15
CA PRO A 45 5.55 1.74 8.41
C PRO A 45 6.67 2.37 7.58
N THR A 46 7.32 1.57 6.75
CA THR A 46 8.45 2.04 5.97
C THR A 46 8.19 1.86 4.49
N GLU A 47 8.88 2.67 3.72
CA GLU A 47 8.80 2.58 2.27
C GLU A 47 9.23 1.20 1.79
N LYS A 48 10.29 0.67 2.40
CA LYS A 48 10.80 -0.63 2.00
C LYS A 48 9.76 -1.73 2.18
N ALA A 49 9.08 -1.71 3.31
CA ALA A 49 8.04 -2.72 3.57
C ALA A 49 6.88 -2.54 2.59
N GLY A 50 6.54 -1.29 2.28
CA GLY A 50 5.47 -1.02 1.34
C GLY A 50 5.82 -1.47 -0.06
N ILE A 51 7.06 -1.26 -0.48
CA ILE A 51 7.49 -1.68 -1.81
C ILE A 51 7.39 -3.20 -1.95
N ALA A 52 7.73 -3.93 -0.91
CA ALA A 52 7.64 -5.39 -0.96
C ALA A 52 6.20 -5.84 -1.21
N VAL A 53 5.24 -5.17 -0.57
CA VAL A 53 3.84 -5.49 -0.77
C VAL A 53 3.40 -5.11 -2.18
N ALA A 54 3.84 -3.97 -2.68
CA ALA A 54 3.47 -3.51 -4.01
C ALA A 54 4.00 -4.44 -5.09
N VAL A 55 5.23 -4.91 -4.91
CA VAL A 55 5.82 -5.83 -5.88
C VAL A 55 5.04 -7.13 -5.94
N LYS A 56 4.64 -7.62 -4.77
CA LYS A 56 3.86 -8.84 -4.70
C LYS A 56 2.50 -8.65 -5.36
N TYR A 57 1.90 -7.49 -5.15
CA TYR A 57 0.62 -7.16 -5.75
C TYR A 57 0.73 -7.17 -7.28
N TYR A 58 1.78 -6.56 -7.82
CA TYR A 58 1.97 -6.57 -9.26
C TYR A 58 2.20 -7.95 -9.81
N ALA A 59 2.94 -8.78 -9.09
CA ALA A 59 3.18 -10.14 -9.53
C ALA A 59 1.88 -10.91 -9.65
N GLN A 60 0.96 -10.69 -8.72
CA GLN A 60 -0.32 -11.35 -8.78
C GLN A 60 -1.16 -10.84 -9.95
N CYS A 61 -1.13 -9.54 -10.19
CA CYS A 61 -1.87 -8.96 -11.29
C CYS A 61 -1.37 -9.48 -12.63
N HIS A 62 -0.07 -9.54 -12.78
CA HIS A 62 0.51 -10.04 -14.02
C HIS A 62 0.15 -11.50 -14.25
N ARG A 63 0.13 -12.26 -13.18
CA ARG A 63 -0.22 -13.66 -13.31
C ARG A 63 -1.66 -13.80 -13.77
N GLN A 64 -2.54 -12.98 -13.27
CA GLN A 64 -3.92 -13.00 -13.70
C GLN A 64 -4.05 -12.65 -15.17
N TYR A 65 -3.33 -11.64 -15.60
CA TYR A 65 -3.40 -11.24 -16.99
C TYR A 65 -2.77 -12.25 -17.91
N ALA A 66 -1.79 -12.97 -17.42
CA ALA A 66 -1.11 -13.97 -18.24
C ALA A 66 -2.04 -15.09 -18.62
N TYR A 67 -3.07 -15.31 -17.85
CA TYR A 67 -4.01 -16.37 -18.13
C TYR A 67 -5.29 -15.90 -18.76
N ALA A 68 -5.41 -14.62 -18.93
CA ALA A 68 -6.64 -14.07 -19.53
C ALA A 68 -6.60 -14.14 -21.08
#